data_cc7ac0111cc165431aeb7f07374d4c40
#
_entry.id   cc7ac0111cc165431aeb7f07374d4c40
#
_cell.length_a   1.000
_cell.length_b   1.000
_cell.length_c   1.000
_cell.angle_alpha   90.00
_cell.angle_beta   90.00
_cell.angle_gamma   90.00
#
_symmetry.space_group_name_H-M   'P 1'
#
loop_
_entity.id
_entity.type
_entity.pdbx_description
1 polymer ?
#
loop_
_entity_poly.entity_id
_entity_poly.type
_entity_poly.pdbx_seq_one_letter_code
_entity_poly.pdbx_strand_id
1 'polypeptide(L)'
;RAAKEAGIPVRIAHSHIANPSLSIKTPFRIYTKLLLRRYSTHNFACSIMAGKWLFGKKNISSPNFYLVRNAIYSTKYLFDEKIRIEIRNTFNIEKEFVFLHVGRFVKQKNHIFLLNFFVRFHQKYPNSKLWLIGEGPLKKEVEHKIMKLGIIDSVELLGVRENVNQFMMAADCLLFPSIFEGLGIVAVEAQTSGMLTIVSNNIPVEANISSLFHQLPLDVEKWVSEVEYLLEYERGKENVASQSGYDVKETASWLQNFYLENFL
;
A
#
# COMPACT_ATOMS: atom_id res chain seq x y z
N ARG A 1 -9.69 29.10 -1.61
CA ARG A 1 -10.01 30.50 -1.86
C ARG A 1 -10.38 31.17 -0.54
N ALA A 2 -11.42 30.69 0.15
CA ALA A 2 -11.89 31.26 1.42
C ALA A 2 -10.77 31.48 2.46
N ALA A 3 -9.88 30.52 2.66
CA ALA A 3 -8.76 30.68 3.60
C ALA A 3 -7.81 31.83 3.22
N LYS A 4 -7.60 32.09 1.92
CA LYS A 4 -6.81 33.25 1.47
C LYS A 4 -7.55 34.56 1.72
N GLU A 5 -8.84 34.60 1.46
CA GLU A 5 -9.69 35.77 1.71
C GLU A 5 -9.81 36.08 3.22
N ALA A 6 -9.80 35.05 4.07
CA ALA A 6 -9.74 35.16 5.52
C ALA A 6 -8.34 35.51 6.09
N GLY A 7 -7.35 35.79 5.22
CA GLY A 7 -6.00 36.16 5.65
C GLY A 7 -5.15 35.04 6.24
N ILE A 8 -5.57 33.76 6.09
CA ILE A 8 -4.79 32.61 6.61
C ILE A 8 -3.43 32.57 5.90
N PRO A 9 -2.29 32.71 6.61
CA PRO A 9 -0.97 32.81 5.98
C PRO A 9 -0.49 31.46 5.43
N VAL A 10 -0.68 30.36 6.16
CA VAL A 10 -0.25 29.01 5.78
C VAL A 10 -1.43 28.21 5.24
N ARG A 11 -1.35 27.82 3.99
CA ARG A 11 -2.41 27.05 3.30
C ARG A 11 -1.79 25.86 2.60
N ILE A 12 -1.94 24.67 3.18
CA ILE A 12 -1.32 23.45 2.73
C ILE A 12 -2.27 22.68 1.81
N ALA A 13 -1.80 22.27 0.64
CA ALA A 13 -2.44 21.25 -0.19
C ALA A 13 -1.65 19.94 -0.08
N HIS A 14 -2.32 18.85 0.28
CA HIS A 14 -1.66 17.55 0.49
C HIS A 14 -2.17 16.51 -0.52
N SER A 15 -1.26 15.90 -1.27
CA SER A 15 -1.54 14.87 -2.26
C SER A 15 -1.30 13.47 -1.72
N HIS A 16 -2.36 12.66 -1.68
CA HIS A 16 -2.32 11.27 -1.21
C HIS A 16 -2.63 10.24 -2.31
N ILE A 17 -2.80 10.67 -3.56
CA ILE A 17 -3.17 9.77 -4.66
C ILE A 17 -2.46 10.16 -5.96
N ALA A 18 -2.15 9.16 -6.78
CA ALA A 18 -1.69 9.34 -8.14
C ALA A 18 -2.58 8.53 -9.09
N ASN A 19 -3.73 9.09 -9.48
CA ASN A 19 -4.67 8.42 -10.38
C ASN A 19 -4.50 8.91 -11.83
N PRO A 20 -3.85 8.17 -12.72
CA PRO A 20 -3.61 8.55 -14.11
C PRO A 20 -4.86 8.39 -14.99
N SER A 21 -5.94 7.75 -14.52
CA SER A 21 -7.09 7.42 -15.34
C SER A 21 -7.81 8.66 -15.85
N LEU A 22 -8.11 8.66 -17.13
CA LEU A 22 -8.99 9.64 -17.77
C LEU A 22 -10.45 9.27 -17.51
N SER A 23 -11.29 10.27 -17.27
CA SER A 23 -12.73 10.10 -17.08
C SER A 23 -13.47 11.37 -17.50
N ILE A 24 -14.79 11.30 -17.58
CA ILE A 24 -15.65 12.47 -17.86
C ILE A 24 -15.41 13.61 -16.86
N LYS A 25 -14.90 13.31 -15.66
CA LYS A 25 -14.54 14.29 -14.63
C LYS A 25 -13.12 14.89 -14.80
N THR A 26 -12.37 14.48 -15.83
CA THR A 26 -10.99 14.95 -16.03
C THR A 26 -10.87 16.47 -16.19
N PRO A 27 -11.73 17.18 -16.96
CA PRO A 27 -11.66 18.63 -17.05
C PRO A 27 -11.85 19.33 -15.70
N PHE A 28 -12.82 18.87 -14.92
CA PHE A 28 -13.06 19.39 -13.57
C PHE A 28 -11.85 19.16 -12.64
N ARG A 29 -11.23 17.97 -12.72
CA ARG A 29 -10.00 17.68 -11.96
C ARG A 29 -8.84 18.59 -12.36
N ILE A 30 -8.67 18.90 -13.65
CA ILE A 30 -7.63 19.84 -14.10
C ILE A 30 -7.91 21.24 -13.55
N TYR A 31 -9.13 21.71 -13.61
CA TYR A 31 -9.53 23.00 -13.07
C TYR A 31 -9.27 23.09 -11.55
N THR A 32 -9.68 22.09 -10.79
CA THR A 32 -9.45 22.08 -9.33
C THR A 32 -7.97 22.03 -8.97
N LYS A 33 -7.13 21.30 -9.74
CA LYS A 33 -5.67 21.32 -9.57
C LYS A 33 -5.05 22.70 -9.79
N LEU A 34 -5.52 23.44 -10.81
CA LEU A 34 -5.06 24.80 -11.05
C LEU A 34 -5.44 25.74 -9.91
N LEU A 35 -6.66 25.63 -9.38
CA LEU A 35 -7.09 26.41 -8.22
C LEU A 35 -6.27 26.08 -6.95
N LEU A 36 -6.02 24.81 -6.68
CA LEU A 36 -5.18 24.39 -5.55
C LEU A 36 -3.79 25.02 -5.63
N ARG A 37 -3.13 24.93 -6.78
CA ARG A 37 -1.81 25.55 -7.02
C ARG A 37 -1.79 27.06 -6.82
N ARG A 38 -2.89 27.74 -7.15
CA ARG A 38 -3.01 29.21 -6.98
C ARG A 38 -3.21 29.64 -5.54
N TYR A 39 -3.84 28.78 -4.72
CA TYR A 39 -4.26 29.16 -3.38
C TYR A 39 -3.43 28.53 -2.26
N SER A 40 -2.76 27.39 -2.51
CA SER A 40 -1.81 26.81 -1.56
C SER A 40 -0.53 27.63 -1.46
N THR A 41 0.02 27.72 -0.25
CA THR A 41 1.33 28.30 0.02
C THR A 41 2.38 27.20 0.14
N HIS A 42 1.98 26.02 0.62
CA HIS A 42 2.84 24.84 0.79
C HIS A 42 2.17 23.63 0.15
N ASN A 43 2.98 22.78 -0.49
CA ASN A 43 2.54 21.62 -1.26
C ASN A 43 3.12 20.37 -0.63
N PHE A 44 2.29 19.54 -0.02
CA PHE A 44 2.69 18.27 0.59
C PHE A 44 2.30 17.11 -0.30
N ALA A 45 3.11 16.07 -0.34
CA ALA A 45 2.76 14.82 -1.02
C ALA A 45 3.35 13.62 -0.29
N CYS A 46 2.64 12.49 -0.30
CA CYS A 46 3.11 11.24 0.29
C CYS A 46 4.14 10.50 -0.57
N SER A 47 4.26 10.88 -1.86
CA SER A 47 5.28 10.40 -2.79
C SER A 47 5.54 11.43 -3.89
N ILE A 48 6.67 11.32 -4.57
CA ILE A 48 6.98 12.16 -5.74
C ILE A 48 5.93 11.95 -6.84
N MET A 49 5.45 10.71 -7.01
CA MET A 49 4.40 10.40 -7.99
C MET A 49 3.10 11.15 -7.66
N ALA A 50 2.66 11.15 -6.40
CA ALA A 50 1.48 11.90 -5.93
C ALA A 50 1.68 13.41 -6.08
N GLY A 51 2.88 13.92 -5.78
CA GLY A 51 3.26 15.31 -5.98
C GLY A 51 3.20 15.73 -7.45
N LYS A 52 3.81 14.97 -8.35
CA LYS A 52 3.75 15.20 -9.79
C LYS A 52 2.33 15.20 -10.31
N TRP A 53 1.50 14.28 -9.82
CA TRP A 53 0.11 14.16 -10.24
C TRP A 53 -0.74 15.38 -9.86
N LEU A 54 -0.60 15.90 -8.64
CA LEU A 54 -1.41 17.04 -8.17
C LEU A 54 -0.81 18.39 -8.58
N PHE A 55 0.49 18.58 -8.37
CA PHE A 55 1.14 19.87 -8.52
C PHE A 55 1.86 20.04 -9.86
N GLY A 56 2.15 18.94 -10.57
CA GLY A 56 2.91 18.93 -11.83
C GLY A 56 4.43 18.91 -11.62
N LYS A 57 5.16 18.52 -12.68
CA LYS A 57 6.60 18.28 -12.62
C LYS A 57 7.42 19.49 -12.15
N LYS A 58 7.05 20.71 -12.55
CA LYS A 58 7.79 21.94 -12.18
C LYS A 58 7.66 22.27 -10.68
N ASN A 59 6.49 22.02 -10.09
CA ASN A 59 6.22 22.43 -8.71
C ASN A 59 6.78 21.49 -7.64
N ILE A 60 7.17 20.27 -7.98
CA ILE A 60 7.84 19.37 -7.04
C ILE A 60 9.30 19.74 -6.79
N SER A 61 9.89 20.64 -7.58
CA SER A 61 11.22 21.22 -7.36
C SER A 61 11.16 22.61 -6.68
N SER A 62 9.97 23.05 -6.27
CA SER A 62 9.77 24.31 -5.57
C SER A 62 10.25 24.19 -4.11
N PRO A 63 10.81 25.26 -3.50
CA PRO A 63 11.16 25.28 -2.07
C PRO A 63 9.95 25.07 -1.15
N ASN A 64 8.73 25.29 -1.66
CA ASN A 64 7.49 25.08 -0.91
C ASN A 64 6.89 23.67 -1.10
N PHE A 65 7.61 22.76 -1.72
CA PHE A 65 7.20 21.35 -1.86
C PHE A 65 7.89 20.48 -0.80
N TYR A 66 7.10 19.69 -0.09
CA TYR A 66 7.56 18.80 0.97
C TYR A 66 7.05 17.38 0.72
N LEU A 67 7.98 16.43 0.79
CA LEU A 67 7.64 15.02 0.80
C LEU A 67 7.32 14.63 2.25
N VAL A 68 6.01 14.51 2.55
CA VAL A 68 5.51 14.16 3.89
C VAL A 68 5.04 12.71 3.85
N ARG A 69 5.84 11.81 4.40
CA ARG A 69 5.55 10.39 4.40
C ARG A 69 4.29 10.06 5.19
N ASN A 70 3.43 9.21 4.65
CA ASN A 70 2.34 8.60 5.42
C ASN A 70 2.97 7.69 6.47
N ALA A 71 2.81 8.01 7.74
CA ALA A 71 3.45 7.27 8.82
C ALA A 71 2.54 6.19 9.42
N ILE A 72 3.17 5.19 10.02
CA ILE A 72 2.52 4.09 10.73
C ILE A 72 3.01 4.05 12.20
N TYR A 73 2.24 3.40 13.06
CA TYR A 73 2.73 2.99 14.38
C TYR A 73 3.63 1.77 14.21
N SER A 74 4.90 1.99 13.86
CA SER A 74 5.82 0.95 13.42
C SER A 74 5.93 -0.21 14.40
N THR A 75 5.92 0.06 15.70
CA THR A 75 5.99 -0.95 16.77
C THR A 75 4.83 -1.95 16.75
N LYS A 76 3.67 -1.60 16.20
CA LYS A 76 2.53 -2.51 16.06
C LYS A 76 2.72 -3.56 14.97
N TYR A 77 3.64 -3.32 14.04
CA TYR A 77 3.91 -4.20 12.90
C TYR A 77 5.16 -5.06 13.08
N LEU A 78 5.94 -4.86 14.16
CA LEU A 78 7.10 -5.70 14.42
C LEU A 78 6.69 -7.15 14.59
N PHE A 79 7.42 -8.04 13.92
CA PHE A 79 7.11 -9.46 13.91
C PHE A 79 7.13 -10.07 15.31
N ASP A 80 6.07 -10.82 15.63
CA ASP A 80 5.92 -11.61 16.84
C ASP A 80 5.51 -13.04 16.47
N GLU A 81 6.38 -14.00 16.78
CA GLU A 81 6.16 -15.42 16.49
C GLU A 81 4.93 -15.99 17.22
N LYS A 82 4.64 -15.52 18.43
CA LYS A 82 3.47 -15.99 19.18
C LYS A 82 2.17 -15.58 18.49
N ILE A 83 2.10 -14.34 18.02
CA ILE A 83 0.95 -13.84 17.25
C ILE A 83 0.82 -14.63 15.92
N ARG A 84 1.95 -14.89 15.25
CA ARG A 84 1.94 -15.72 14.04
C ARG A 84 1.32 -17.09 14.29
N ILE A 85 1.77 -17.79 15.31
CA ILE A 85 1.28 -19.13 15.68
C ILE A 85 -0.23 -19.06 16.04
N GLU A 86 -0.63 -18.08 16.83
CA GLU A 86 -2.03 -17.90 17.26
C GLU A 86 -2.97 -17.70 16.04
N ILE A 87 -2.65 -16.76 15.16
CA ILE A 87 -3.46 -16.50 13.97
C ILE A 87 -3.48 -17.72 13.05
N ARG A 88 -2.34 -18.37 12.79
CA ARG A 88 -2.29 -19.56 11.93
C ARG A 88 -3.13 -20.71 12.49
N ASN A 89 -3.08 -20.95 13.80
CA ASN A 89 -3.91 -21.95 14.46
C ASN A 89 -5.40 -21.68 14.31
N THR A 90 -5.85 -20.41 14.36
CA THR A 90 -7.24 -20.02 14.17
C THR A 90 -7.77 -20.43 12.79
N PHE A 91 -6.90 -20.52 11.79
CA PHE A 91 -7.22 -20.90 10.41
C PHE A 91 -6.77 -22.32 10.03
N ASN A 92 -6.33 -23.13 11.00
CA ASN A 92 -5.78 -24.48 10.79
C ASN A 92 -4.63 -24.48 9.76
N ILE A 93 -3.77 -23.47 9.81
CA ILE A 93 -2.60 -23.33 8.96
C ILE A 93 -1.38 -23.88 9.70
N GLU A 94 -0.78 -24.94 9.20
CA GLU A 94 0.44 -25.54 9.78
C GLU A 94 1.69 -25.12 9.00
N LYS A 95 1.81 -25.60 7.77
CA LYS A 95 3.00 -25.43 6.92
C LYS A 95 2.72 -24.75 5.59
N GLU A 96 1.46 -24.39 5.34
CA GLU A 96 1.07 -23.74 4.10
C GLU A 96 1.76 -22.40 3.94
N PHE A 97 2.15 -22.09 2.71
CA PHE A 97 2.62 -20.77 2.35
C PHE A 97 1.42 -19.82 2.16
N VAL A 98 1.34 -18.78 2.97
CA VAL A 98 0.18 -17.90 3.04
C VAL A 98 0.46 -16.58 2.33
N PHE A 99 -0.26 -16.33 1.25
CA PHE A 99 -0.32 -15.02 0.62
C PHE A 99 -1.35 -14.13 1.30
N LEU A 100 -1.04 -12.86 1.41
CA LEU A 100 -1.94 -11.83 1.93
C LEU A 100 -2.16 -10.74 0.90
N HIS A 101 -3.41 -10.31 0.74
CA HIS A 101 -3.75 -9.05 0.09
C HIS A 101 -4.63 -8.20 0.99
N VAL A 102 -4.27 -6.93 1.14
CA VAL A 102 -5.05 -5.96 1.93
C VAL A 102 -5.46 -4.80 1.04
N GLY A 103 -6.77 -4.63 0.86
CA GLY A 103 -7.25 -3.54 0.04
C GLY A 103 -8.75 -3.58 -0.28
N ARG A 104 -9.29 -2.41 -0.64
CA ARG A 104 -10.68 -2.30 -1.09
C ARG A 104 -10.91 -3.12 -2.37
N PHE A 105 -12.04 -3.81 -2.46
CA PHE A 105 -12.42 -4.55 -3.67
C PHE A 105 -12.90 -3.58 -4.77
N VAL A 106 -11.92 -2.94 -5.41
CA VAL A 106 -12.09 -1.99 -6.53
C VAL A 106 -11.09 -2.29 -7.65
N LYS A 107 -11.36 -1.82 -8.87
CA LYS A 107 -10.49 -2.04 -10.05
C LYS A 107 -9.02 -1.68 -9.80
N GLN A 108 -8.77 -0.61 -9.02
CA GLN A 108 -7.42 -0.17 -8.66
C GLN A 108 -6.57 -1.28 -8.03
N LYS A 109 -7.16 -2.09 -7.14
CA LYS A 109 -6.46 -3.16 -6.37
C LYS A 109 -6.24 -4.44 -7.16
N ASN A 110 -6.89 -4.59 -8.33
CA ASN A 110 -6.63 -5.62 -9.33
C ASN A 110 -6.72 -7.08 -8.82
N HIS A 111 -7.79 -7.38 -8.09
CA HIS A 111 -8.04 -8.72 -7.54
C HIS A 111 -8.08 -9.81 -8.63
N ILE A 112 -8.47 -9.48 -9.85
CA ILE A 112 -8.50 -10.46 -10.96
C ILE A 112 -7.09 -10.94 -11.30
N PHE A 113 -6.10 -10.03 -11.38
CA PHE A 113 -4.70 -10.42 -11.56
C PHE A 113 -4.23 -11.30 -10.39
N LEU A 114 -4.56 -10.91 -9.16
CA LEU A 114 -4.21 -11.65 -7.95
C LEU A 114 -4.70 -13.10 -7.99
N LEU A 115 -5.97 -13.31 -8.37
CA LEU A 115 -6.53 -14.66 -8.48
C LEU A 115 -5.89 -15.47 -9.61
N ASN A 116 -5.60 -14.85 -10.74
CA ASN A 116 -4.91 -15.52 -11.85
C ASN A 116 -3.48 -15.95 -11.44
N PHE A 117 -2.76 -15.10 -10.72
CA PHE A 117 -1.47 -15.45 -10.12
C PHE A 117 -1.63 -16.63 -9.15
N PHE A 118 -2.57 -16.53 -8.20
CA PHE A 118 -2.73 -17.53 -7.16
C PHE A 118 -3.07 -18.91 -7.72
N VAL A 119 -3.97 -19.00 -8.69
CA VAL A 119 -4.27 -20.29 -9.38
C VAL A 119 -3.03 -20.88 -9.99
N ARG A 120 -2.24 -20.07 -10.70
CA ARG A 120 -1.03 -20.54 -11.38
C ARG A 120 0.04 -21.02 -10.40
N PHE A 121 0.20 -20.31 -9.28
CA PHE A 121 1.10 -20.70 -8.20
C PHE A 121 0.61 -21.96 -7.47
N HIS A 122 -0.68 -21.99 -7.09
CA HIS A 122 -1.29 -23.07 -6.32
C HIS A 122 -1.28 -24.41 -7.07
N GLN A 123 -1.37 -24.41 -8.40
CA GLN A 123 -1.20 -25.62 -9.23
C GLN A 123 0.17 -26.28 -9.05
N LYS A 124 1.22 -25.48 -8.83
CA LYS A 124 2.58 -26.00 -8.58
C LYS A 124 2.81 -26.29 -7.09
N TYR A 125 2.21 -25.48 -6.21
CA TYR A 125 2.39 -25.52 -4.74
C TYR A 125 1.03 -25.63 -4.05
N PRO A 126 0.42 -26.83 -4.02
CA PRO A 126 -0.91 -27.04 -3.44
C PRO A 126 -1.02 -26.67 -1.96
N ASN A 127 0.10 -26.72 -1.22
CA ASN A 127 0.18 -26.24 0.18
C ASN A 127 0.33 -24.72 0.25
N SER A 128 -0.55 -23.99 -0.42
CA SER A 128 -0.60 -22.53 -0.37
C SER A 128 -2.01 -22.04 -0.11
N LYS A 129 -2.13 -20.89 0.55
CA LYS A 129 -3.40 -20.23 0.87
C LYS A 129 -3.33 -18.75 0.45
N LEU A 130 -4.49 -18.17 0.19
CA LEU A 130 -4.62 -16.74 -0.11
C LEU A 130 -5.64 -16.10 0.83
N TRP A 131 -5.21 -15.12 1.60
CA TRP A 131 -6.05 -14.31 2.46
C TRP A 131 -6.33 -12.95 1.83
N LEU A 132 -7.60 -12.59 1.73
CA LEU A 132 -8.07 -11.32 1.18
C LEU A 132 -8.77 -10.50 2.27
N ILE A 133 -8.14 -9.40 2.70
CA ILE A 133 -8.69 -8.47 3.68
C ILE A 133 -9.21 -7.23 2.98
N GLY A 134 -10.47 -6.90 3.23
CA GLY A 134 -11.14 -5.71 2.72
C GLY A 134 -12.57 -5.96 2.27
N GLU A 135 -13.21 -4.90 1.82
CA GLU A 135 -14.56 -4.90 1.27
C GLU A 135 -14.64 -3.96 0.06
N GLY A 136 -15.68 -4.07 -0.74
CA GLY A 136 -15.89 -3.14 -1.85
C GLY A 136 -16.85 -3.64 -2.93
N PRO A 137 -17.15 -2.79 -3.92
CA PRO A 137 -18.17 -3.07 -4.92
C PRO A 137 -17.89 -4.28 -5.82
N LEU A 138 -16.63 -4.70 -5.95
CA LEU A 138 -16.24 -5.86 -6.77
C LEU A 138 -16.17 -7.18 -5.99
N LYS A 139 -16.59 -7.23 -4.71
CA LYS A 139 -16.51 -8.43 -3.88
C LYS A 139 -17.24 -9.61 -4.53
N LYS A 140 -18.49 -9.42 -4.98
CA LYS A 140 -19.26 -10.47 -5.65
C LYS A 140 -18.61 -11.00 -6.93
N GLU A 141 -17.95 -10.12 -7.69
CA GLU A 141 -17.18 -10.51 -8.89
C GLU A 141 -15.98 -11.39 -8.52
N VAL A 142 -15.28 -11.04 -7.46
CA VAL A 142 -14.14 -11.80 -6.92
C VAL A 142 -14.59 -13.16 -6.40
N GLU A 143 -15.66 -13.22 -5.61
CA GLU A 143 -16.28 -14.46 -5.11
C GLU A 143 -16.67 -15.40 -6.27
N HIS A 144 -17.35 -14.88 -7.28
CA HIS A 144 -17.71 -15.67 -8.46
C HIS A 144 -16.47 -16.19 -9.20
N LYS A 145 -15.44 -15.36 -9.31
CA LYS A 145 -14.17 -15.77 -9.96
C LYS A 145 -13.45 -16.87 -9.17
N ILE A 146 -13.43 -16.81 -7.83
CA ILE A 146 -12.89 -17.86 -6.95
C ILE A 146 -13.57 -19.19 -7.19
N MET A 147 -14.92 -19.21 -7.20
CA MET A 147 -15.71 -20.41 -7.51
C MET A 147 -15.41 -20.96 -8.90
N LYS A 148 -15.40 -20.09 -9.92
CA LYS A 148 -15.11 -20.49 -11.30
C LYS A 148 -13.71 -21.08 -11.48
N LEU A 149 -12.75 -20.66 -10.68
CA LEU A 149 -11.37 -21.15 -10.71
C LEU A 149 -11.17 -22.42 -9.87
N GLY A 150 -12.18 -22.84 -9.09
CA GLY A 150 -12.10 -24.04 -8.25
C GLY A 150 -11.12 -23.94 -7.08
N ILE A 151 -10.89 -22.72 -6.56
CA ILE A 151 -9.92 -22.45 -5.48
C ILE A 151 -10.58 -22.01 -4.17
N ILE A 152 -11.87 -22.33 -3.98
CA ILE A 152 -12.64 -21.87 -2.84
C ILE A 152 -12.06 -22.34 -1.50
N ASP A 153 -11.52 -23.56 -1.44
CA ASP A 153 -10.94 -24.14 -0.24
C ASP A 153 -9.53 -23.57 0.11
N SER A 154 -8.96 -22.79 -0.80
CA SER A 154 -7.60 -22.21 -0.66
C SER A 154 -7.61 -20.68 -0.54
N VAL A 155 -8.78 -20.04 -0.64
CA VAL A 155 -8.91 -18.58 -0.56
C VAL A 155 -9.87 -18.18 0.56
N GLU A 156 -9.38 -17.38 1.50
CA GLU A 156 -10.18 -16.85 2.60
C GLU A 156 -10.55 -15.37 2.36
N LEU A 157 -11.84 -15.07 2.33
CA LEU A 157 -12.37 -13.71 2.28
C LEU A 157 -12.63 -13.20 3.70
N LEU A 158 -11.68 -12.50 4.26
CA LEU A 158 -11.64 -12.14 5.68
C LEU A 158 -12.50 -10.90 6.03
N GLY A 159 -13.04 -10.20 5.02
CA GLY A 159 -13.77 -8.95 5.26
C GLY A 159 -12.86 -7.83 5.77
N VAL A 160 -13.45 -6.83 6.45
CA VAL A 160 -12.67 -5.76 7.10
C VAL A 160 -12.11 -6.26 8.42
N ARG A 161 -10.83 -6.00 8.67
CA ARG A 161 -10.14 -6.38 9.91
C ARG A 161 -9.45 -5.16 10.53
N GLU A 162 -9.53 -5.05 11.85
CA GLU A 162 -8.81 -4.01 12.61
C GLU A 162 -7.38 -4.44 12.94
N ASN A 163 -7.15 -5.75 13.07
CA ASN A 163 -5.86 -6.35 13.43
C ASN A 163 -5.05 -6.81 12.21
N VAL A 164 -5.02 -6.01 11.14
CA VAL A 164 -4.29 -6.32 9.90
C VAL A 164 -2.81 -6.62 10.16
N ASN A 165 -2.19 -5.92 11.11
CA ASN A 165 -0.81 -6.17 11.53
C ASN A 165 -0.56 -7.62 11.98
N GLN A 166 -1.53 -8.25 12.69
CA GLN A 166 -1.41 -9.64 13.12
C GLN A 166 -1.47 -10.61 11.92
N PHE A 167 -2.33 -10.32 10.94
CA PHE A 167 -2.37 -11.08 9.70
C PHE A 167 -1.08 -10.93 8.88
N MET A 168 -0.44 -9.76 8.91
CA MET A 168 0.87 -9.56 8.28
C MET A 168 1.97 -10.37 8.96
N MET A 169 1.92 -10.54 10.29
CA MET A 169 2.83 -11.42 11.02
C MET A 169 2.59 -12.90 10.66
N ALA A 170 1.33 -13.29 10.45
CA ALA A 170 0.93 -14.68 10.18
C ALA A 170 1.15 -15.13 8.74
N ALA A 171 1.00 -14.25 7.76
CA ALA A 171 1.22 -14.53 6.34
C ALA A 171 2.71 -14.52 5.98
N ASP A 172 3.05 -15.05 4.82
CA ASP A 172 4.41 -15.17 4.33
C ASP A 172 4.75 -14.13 3.26
N CYS A 173 3.80 -13.79 2.40
CA CYS A 173 4.02 -12.85 1.30
C CYS A 173 2.83 -11.92 1.08
N LEU A 174 3.08 -10.60 1.04
CA LEU A 174 2.11 -9.63 0.54
C LEU A 174 2.11 -9.63 -0.99
N LEU A 175 0.94 -9.76 -1.59
CA LEU A 175 0.72 -9.54 -3.02
C LEU A 175 -0.04 -8.22 -3.23
N PHE A 176 0.59 -7.25 -3.91
CA PHE A 176 0.02 -5.91 -4.07
C PHE A 176 0.03 -5.45 -5.53
N PRO A 177 -0.85 -6.05 -6.39
CA PRO A 177 -0.90 -5.82 -7.84
C PRO A 177 -1.66 -4.55 -8.23
N SER A 178 -1.66 -3.51 -7.40
CA SER A 178 -2.40 -2.28 -7.66
C SER A 178 -1.99 -1.63 -8.98
N ILE A 179 -2.98 -1.12 -9.71
CA ILE A 179 -2.78 -0.45 -11.01
C ILE A 179 -2.16 0.94 -10.80
N PHE A 180 -2.46 1.58 -9.69
CA PHE A 180 -1.85 2.84 -9.26
C PHE A 180 -2.03 3.04 -7.77
N GLU A 181 -1.11 3.76 -7.12
CA GLU A 181 -1.19 4.16 -5.70
C GLU A 181 -0.66 5.58 -5.50
N GLY A 182 -1.02 6.18 -4.37
CA GLY A 182 -0.37 7.40 -3.90
C GLY A 182 0.98 7.12 -3.27
N LEU A 183 1.04 6.13 -2.39
CA LEU A 183 2.24 5.55 -1.79
C LEU A 183 2.16 4.03 -1.76
N GLY A 184 1.02 3.47 -1.30
CA GLY A 184 0.89 2.04 -1.03
C GLY A 184 1.34 1.69 0.39
N ILE A 185 0.76 2.38 1.41
CA ILE A 185 1.16 2.23 2.83
C ILE A 185 1.16 0.78 3.30
N VAL A 186 0.27 -0.06 2.78
CA VAL A 186 0.21 -1.49 3.07
C VAL A 186 1.53 -2.21 2.77
N ALA A 187 2.27 -1.78 1.73
CA ALA A 187 3.59 -2.34 1.42
C ALA A 187 4.65 -1.93 2.45
N VAL A 188 4.55 -0.71 3.02
CA VAL A 188 5.41 -0.26 4.14
C VAL A 188 5.11 -1.09 5.40
N GLU A 189 3.82 -1.29 5.70
CA GLU A 189 3.35 -2.09 6.84
C GLU A 189 3.86 -3.55 6.75
N ALA A 190 3.74 -4.17 5.58
CA ALA A 190 4.17 -5.53 5.33
C ALA A 190 5.68 -5.71 5.53
N GLN A 191 6.50 -4.83 4.95
CA GLN A 191 7.95 -4.86 5.12
C GLN A 191 8.36 -4.65 6.59
N THR A 192 7.62 -3.81 7.34
CA THR A 192 7.85 -3.59 8.77
C THR A 192 7.59 -4.84 9.60
N SER A 193 6.66 -5.71 9.15
CA SER A 193 6.47 -7.04 9.75
C SER A 193 7.45 -8.11 9.23
N GLY A 194 8.47 -7.70 8.49
CA GLY A 194 9.47 -8.60 7.91
C GLY A 194 8.91 -9.52 6.83
N MET A 195 7.77 -9.21 6.24
CA MET A 195 7.08 -10.03 5.26
C MET A 195 7.59 -9.75 3.83
N LEU A 196 7.80 -10.81 3.05
CA LEU A 196 8.06 -10.70 1.62
C LEU A 196 6.94 -9.87 0.96
N THR A 197 7.31 -8.92 0.12
CA THR A 197 6.38 -7.94 -0.43
C THR A 197 6.55 -7.81 -1.94
N ILE A 198 5.65 -8.45 -2.70
CA ILE A 198 5.64 -8.40 -4.16
C ILE A 198 4.61 -7.37 -4.62
N VAL A 199 5.05 -6.37 -5.34
CA VAL A 199 4.21 -5.25 -5.76
C VAL A 199 4.30 -5.00 -7.27
N SER A 200 3.29 -4.34 -7.83
CA SER A 200 3.36 -3.88 -9.22
C SER A 200 4.37 -2.74 -9.38
N ASN A 201 4.96 -2.60 -10.56
CA ASN A 201 5.85 -1.49 -10.91
C ASN A 201 5.15 -0.12 -10.97
N ASN A 202 3.85 -0.07 -10.68
CA ASN A 202 3.07 1.17 -10.55
C ASN A 202 3.05 1.71 -9.10
N ILE A 203 3.65 1.00 -8.15
CA ILE A 203 3.79 1.47 -6.78
C ILE A 203 4.96 2.47 -6.70
N PRO A 204 4.81 3.60 -6.01
CA PRO A 204 5.91 4.54 -5.81
C PRO A 204 7.14 3.87 -5.16
N VAL A 205 8.32 4.19 -5.67
CA VAL A 205 9.60 3.65 -5.17
C VAL A 205 9.85 4.01 -3.70
N GLU A 206 9.25 5.07 -3.22
CA GLU A 206 9.31 5.50 -1.83
C GLU A 206 8.69 4.47 -0.86
N ALA A 207 7.85 3.55 -1.33
CA ALA A 207 7.34 2.43 -0.54
C ALA A 207 8.37 1.32 -0.31
N ASN A 208 9.49 1.32 -1.04
CA ASN A 208 10.59 0.39 -0.83
C ASN A 208 11.44 0.83 0.37
N ILE A 209 11.39 0.07 1.45
CA ILE A 209 12.11 0.35 2.71
C ILE A 209 12.95 -0.83 3.20
N SER A 210 12.98 -1.94 2.44
CA SER A 210 13.77 -3.12 2.80
C SER A 210 14.12 -3.95 1.57
N SER A 211 15.04 -4.89 1.74
CA SER A 211 15.39 -5.90 0.71
C SER A 211 14.27 -6.89 0.40
N LEU A 212 13.20 -6.90 1.19
CA LEU A 212 12.03 -7.78 0.98
C LEU A 212 10.99 -7.19 0.02
N PHE A 213 11.27 -6.04 -0.59
CA PHE A 213 10.38 -5.37 -1.53
C PHE A 213 10.79 -5.66 -2.98
N HIS A 214 9.93 -6.38 -3.70
CA HIS A 214 10.15 -6.77 -5.09
C HIS A 214 9.09 -6.14 -5.99
N GLN A 215 9.54 -5.33 -6.93
CA GLN A 215 8.69 -4.56 -7.82
C GLN A 215 8.69 -5.14 -9.24
N LEU A 216 7.54 -5.59 -9.72
CA LEU A 216 7.40 -6.35 -10.96
C LEU A 216 6.31 -5.76 -11.89
N PRO A 217 6.44 -5.93 -13.21
CA PRO A 217 5.33 -5.67 -14.11
C PRO A 217 4.16 -6.62 -13.81
N LEU A 218 2.94 -6.23 -14.19
CA LEU A 218 1.74 -7.05 -14.02
C LEU A 218 1.74 -8.21 -15.05
N ASP A 219 2.61 -9.18 -14.82
CA ASP A 219 2.82 -10.40 -15.59
C ASP A 219 2.80 -11.59 -14.62
N VAL A 220 1.83 -12.48 -14.80
CA VAL A 220 1.59 -13.59 -13.86
C VAL A 220 2.78 -14.52 -13.76
N GLU A 221 3.42 -14.90 -14.87
CA GLU A 221 4.54 -15.86 -14.87
C GLU A 221 5.78 -15.25 -14.19
N LYS A 222 6.03 -13.95 -14.36
CA LYS A 222 7.11 -13.26 -13.64
C LYS A 222 6.87 -13.21 -12.14
N TRP A 223 5.64 -12.98 -11.72
CA TRP A 223 5.29 -13.01 -10.30
C TRP A 223 5.44 -14.40 -9.70
N VAL A 224 5.02 -15.45 -10.43
CA VAL A 224 5.20 -16.85 -10.01
C VAL A 224 6.68 -17.18 -9.86
N SER A 225 7.48 -16.90 -10.88
CA SER A 225 8.93 -17.18 -10.87
C SER A 225 9.67 -16.43 -9.75
N GLU A 226 9.31 -15.17 -9.49
CA GLU A 226 9.91 -14.39 -8.40
C GLU A 226 9.60 -14.98 -7.03
N VAL A 227 8.32 -15.34 -6.79
CA VAL A 227 7.93 -15.97 -5.52
C VAL A 227 8.60 -17.33 -5.36
N GLU A 228 8.68 -18.15 -6.42
CA GLU A 228 9.39 -19.44 -6.42
C GLU A 228 10.85 -19.29 -5.99
N TYR A 229 11.54 -18.28 -6.51
CA TYR A 229 12.92 -17.98 -6.15
C TYR A 229 13.08 -17.54 -4.69
N LEU A 230 12.05 -16.96 -4.10
CA LEU A 230 12.05 -16.37 -2.76
C LEU A 230 11.32 -17.22 -1.70
N LEU A 231 10.94 -18.47 -2.00
CA LEU A 231 10.18 -19.30 -1.06
C LEU A 231 10.91 -19.55 0.28
N GLU A 232 12.24 -19.56 0.27
CA GLU A 232 13.09 -19.78 1.44
C GLU A 232 13.61 -18.46 2.04
N TYR A 233 12.94 -17.33 1.80
CA TYR A 233 13.36 -16.05 2.35
C TYR A 233 13.35 -16.05 3.88
N GLU A 234 14.27 -15.33 4.48
CA GLU A 234 14.28 -15.09 5.91
C GLU A 234 13.44 -13.85 6.27
N ARG A 235 12.53 -14.03 7.22
CA ARG A 235 11.70 -12.93 7.70
C ARG A 235 12.53 -11.89 8.45
N GLY A 236 12.43 -10.64 8.03
CA GLY A 236 13.08 -9.49 8.69
C GLY A 236 12.54 -9.27 10.11
N LYS A 237 13.42 -8.85 11.03
CA LYS A 237 13.07 -8.53 12.42
C LYS A 237 13.35 -7.07 12.78
N GLU A 238 13.89 -6.29 11.85
CA GLU A 238 14.24 -4.90 12.08
C GLU A 238 13.04 -3.96 11.92
N ASN A 239 13.06 -2.84 12.64
CA ASN A 239 12.06 -1.77 12.46
C ASN A 239 12.42 -0.89 11.25
N VAL A 240 12.27 -1.42 10.05
CA VAL A 240 12.62 -0.74 8.81
C VAL A 240 11.79 0.53 8.57
N ALA A 241 10.57 0.61 9.11
CA ALA A 241 9.75 1.82 8.97
C ALA A 241 10.33 2.99 9.77
N SER A 242 10.81 2.77 10.99
CA SER A 242 11.48 3.82 11.77
C SER A 242 12.78 4.24 11.09
N GLN A 243 13.62 3.31 10.67
CA GLN A 243 14.87 3.60 9.96
C GLN A 243 14.67 4.39 8.67
N SER A 244 13.50 4.27 8.04
CA SER A 244 13.15 4.92 6.78
C SER A 244 12.26 6.16 6.92
N GLY A 245 12.01 6.64 8.16
CA GLY A 245 11.20 7.83 8.43
C GLY A 245 9.70 7.63 8.20
N TYR A 246 9.19 6.39 8.40
CA TYR A 246 7.76 6.07 8.34
C TYR A 246 7.14 5.86 9.73
N ASP A 247 7.86 6.14 10.82
CA ASP A 247 7.26 6.10 12.16
C ASP A 247 6.46 7.37 12.44
N VAL A 248 5.29 7.19 13.03
CA VAL A 248 4.36 8.29 13.33
C VAL A 248 4.96 9.32 14.30
N LYS A 249 5.82 8.89 15.23
CA LYS A 249 6.44 9.82 16.21
C LYS A 249 7.36 10.81 15.51
N GLU A 250 8.17 10.36 14.56
CA GLU A 250 9.08 11.21 13.79
C GLU A 250 8.31 12.17 12.89
N THR A 251 7.33 11.63 12.14
CA THR A 251 6.51 12.45 11.23
C THR A 251 5.68 13.49 11.99
N ALA A 252 5.12 13.13 13.15
CA ALA A 252 4.36 14.05 13.99
C ALA A 252 5.24 15.17 14.55
N SER A 253 6.45 14.86 15.05
CA SER A 253 7.41 15.84 15.54
C SER A 253 7.85 16.80 14.43
N TRP A 254 8.15 16.28 13.24
CA TRP A 254 8.48 17.11 12.08
C TRP A 254 7.32 18.04 11.70
N LEU A 255 6.10 17.52 11.66
CA LEU A 255 4.91 18.29 11.30
C LEU A 255 4.60 19.38 12.34
N GLN A 256 4.77 19.07 13.62
CA GLN A 256 4.64 20.05 14.71
C GLN A 256 5.63 21.20 14.55
N ASN A 257 6.91 20.90 14.33
CA ASN A 257 7.94 21.91 14.12
C ASN A 257 7.64 22.76 12.87
N PHE A 258 7.24 22.11 11.77
CA PHE A 258 6.82 22.82 10.56
C PHE A 258 5.72 23.84 10.82
N TYR A 259 4.71 23.48 11.61
CA TYR A 259 3.64 24.44 11.97
C TYR A 259 4.16 25.56 12.84
N LEU A 260 4.97 25.28 13.85
CA LEU A 260 5.52 26.30 14.76
C LEU A 260 6.39 27.32 14.00
N GLU A 261 7.24 26.86 13.08
CA GLU A 261 8.15 27.70 12.30
C GLU A 261 7.43 28.58 11.26
N ASN A 262 6.27 28.15 10.76
CA ASN A 262 5.54 28.87 9.72
C ASN A 262 4.34 29.68 10.23
N PHE A 263 3.99 29.56 11.52
CA PHE A 263 2.89 30.33 12.15
C PHE A 263 3.38 31.51 12.97
N LEU A 264 4.67 31.57 13.29
CA LEU A 264 5.32 32.70 13.98
C LEU A 264 5.96 33.65 12.96
#